data_0198c3abc3cc3efbde88e7513b1bc453
#
_entry.id   0198c3abc3cc3efbde88e7513b1bc453
#
_cell.length_a   1.000
_cell.length_b   1.000
_cell.length_c   1.000
_cell.angle_alpha   90.00
_cell.angle_beta   90.00
_cell.angle_gamma   90.00
#
_symmetry.space_group_name_H-M   'P 1'
#
loop_
_entity.id
_entity.type
_entity.pdbx_description
1 polymer ?
#
loop_
_entity_poly.entity_id
_entity_poly.type
_entity_poly.pdbx_seq_one_letter_code
_entity_poly.pdbx_strand_id
1 'polypeptide(L)'
;MTSDDTADRRGQPRRAGDRVTTRTAVREAIRSEIAADAPTTTEMRVRRENAGTPVIELDHVSLAFDEPVLEEISFAANEGETVVVVGESGTGKSTILKLILRLLVPDKGRVLIDGEDITHLSFEEALQVRQKMGMVFQGAALFDSMTVFENIAYPLREHTDLNEEEIEARVREKLEFVDLEPDKVMQQMPAELSGGMRKRVGIARGMANNPELMLYDEPTSGLDPLTTGTITRLIMRLQRELGVTSL
;
A
#
# COMPACT_ATOMS: atom_id res chain seq x y z
N MET A 1 66.71 38.04 -12.51
CA MET A 1 66.85 37.78 -11.09
C MET A 1 65.45 37.37 -10.63
N THR A 2 65.24 36.09 -10.60
CA THR A 2 64.95 35.23 -9.43
C THR A 2 63.55 35.53 -8.87
N SER A 3 62.67 34.63 -8.64
CA SER A 3 62.54 33.18 -8.54
C SER A 3 61.08 32.95 -8.29
N ASP A 4 60.44 32.09 -9.01
CA ASP A 4 59.99 30.76 -8.62
C ASP A 4 59.33 30.69 -7.24
N ASP A 5 58.04 30.47 -7.24
CA ASP A 5 57.45 29.51 -6.27
C ASP A 5 56.12 28.92 -6.79
N THR A 6 56.20 27.66 -7.16
CA THR A 6 55.12 26.78 -7.54
C THR A 6 54.59 26.12 -6.29
N ALA A 7 53.34 26.37 -5.90
CA ALA A 7 52.66 25.61 -4.88
C ALA A 7 51.57 24.70 -5.48
N ASP A 8 51.91 23.47 -5.55
CA ASP A 8 51.10 22.26 -5.82
C ASP A 8 49.78 22.25 -5.00
N ARG A 9 48.62 22.27 -5.67
CA ARG A 9 47.33 21.87 -5.08
C ARG A 9 46.85 20.61 -5.76
N ARG A 10 47.32 19.47 -5.26
CA ARG A 10 46.81 18.13 -5.57
C ARG A 10 45.37 18.00 -5.05
N GLY A 11 44.44 18.00 -5.99
CA GLY A 11 43.06 17.58 -5.71
C GLY A 11 43.05 16.08 -5.35
N GLN A 12 42.70 15.75 -4.13
CA GLN A 12 42.40 14.38 -3.74
C GLN A 12 41.04 13.96 -4.31
N PRO A 13 40.88 12.75 -4.89
CA PRO A 13 39.59 12.25 -5.30
C PRO A 13 38.79 11.84 -4.06
N ARG A 14 37.57 12.38 -3.94
CA ARG A 14 36.62 11.96 -2.92
C ARG A 14 36.30 10.47 -3.12
N ARG A 15 36.55 9.66 -2.09
CA ARG A 15 36.34 8.21 -2.09
C ARG A 15 34.85 7.91 -2.25
N ALA A 16 34.54 6.97 -3.15
CA ALA A 16 33.21 6.44 -3.45
C ALA A 16 32.59 5.61 -2.30
N GLY A 17 33.21 5.62 -1.11
CA GLY A 17 32.80 4.80 0.05
C GLY A 17 31.63 5.34 0.87
N ASP A 18 31.43 6.67 0.88
CA ASP A 18 30.47 7.27 1.84
C ASP A 18 29.00 7.14 1.47
N ARG A 19 28.68 6.80 0.20
CA ARG A 19 27.28 6.62 -0.24
C ARG A 19 26.71 5.24 0.03
N VAL A 20 27.55 4.22 0.22
CA VAL A 20 27.13 2.84 0.50
C VAL A 20 26.78 2.68 1.98
N THR A 21 27.54 3.32 2.87
CA THR A 21 27.35 3.25 4.31
C THR A 21 25.99 3.82 4.77
N THR A 22 25.53 4.89 4.13
CA THR A 22 24.25 5.53 4.51
C THR A 22 23.04 4.66 4.15
N ARG A 23 23.07 3.97 3.00
CA ARG A 23 21.97 3.08 2.58
C ARG A 23 21.85 1.83 3.45
N THR A 24 22.96 1.28 3.89
CA THR A 24 22.99 0.09 4.76
C THR A 24 22.52 0.46 6.16
N ALA A 25 22.99 1.58 6.73
CA ALA A 25 22.57 2.06 8.03
C ALA A 25 21.07 2.40 8.11
N VAL A 26 20.51 3.02 7.05
CA VAL A 26 19.06 3.31 6.95
C VAL A 26 18.26 2.01 6.83
N ARG A 27 18.73 1.02 6.07
CA ARG A 27 18.08 -0.30 5.99
C ARG A 27 18.12 -1.06 7.32
N GLU A 28 19.22 -0.97 8.05
CA GLU A 28 19.33 -1.57 9.39
C GLU A 28 18.47 -0.85 10.43
N ALA A 29 18.39 0.48 10.39
CA ALA A 29 17.52 1.26 11.26
C ALA A 29 16.03 0.94 11.01
N ILE A 30 15.60 0.89 9.74
CA ILE A 30 14.24 0.49 9.37
C ILE A 30 13.96 -0.97 9.79
N ARG A 31 14.92 -1.87 9.61
CA ARG A 31 14.79 -3.27 10.08
C ARG A 31 14.71 -3.37 11.60
N SER A 32 15.48 -2.58 12.35
CA SER A 32 15.44 -2.60 13.81
C SER A 32 14.14 -2.00 14.37
N GLU A 33 13.59 -0.96 13.73
CA GLU A 33 12.30 -0.38 14.10
C GLU A 33 11.13 -1.32 13.79
N ILE A 34 11.13 -1.97 12.61
CA ILE A 34 10.15 -3.01 12.26
C ILE A 34 10.30 -4.23 13.17
N ALA A 35 11.52 -4.61 13.55
CA ALA A 35 11.76 -5.75 14.42
C ALA A 35 11.44 -5.46 15.91
N ALA A 36 11.52 -4.21 16.36
CA ALA A 36 11.17 -3.82 17.73
C ALA A 36 9.67 -3.87 18.00
N ASP A 37 8.84 -3.72 16.96
CA ASP A 37 7.37 -3.76 17.03
C ASP A 37 6.80 -5.07 16.46
N ALA A 38 7.65 -5.99 15.98
CA ALA A 38 7.20 -7.29 15.50
C ALA A 38 6.77 -8.15 16.69
N PRO A 39 5.59 -8.81 16.61
CA PRO A 39 5.16 -9.72 17.66
C PRO A 39 6.21 -10.81 17.87
N THR A 40 6.44 -11.19 19.12
CA THR A 40 7.40 -12.25 19.45
C THR A 40 6.97 -13.55 18.78
N THR A 41 7.92 -14.45 18.50
CA THR A 41 7.64 -15.76 17.85
C THR A 41 6.55 -16.54 18.59
N THR A 42 6.40 -16.32 19.90
CA THR A 42 5.37 -16.91 20.75
C THR A 42 3.99 -16.31 20.46
N GLU A 43 3.89 -14.98 20.26
CA GLU A 43 2.63 -14.30 19.90
C GLU A 43 2.16 -14.66 18.48
N MET A 44 3.08 -14.83 17.53
CA MET A 44 2.76 -15.36 16.21
C MET A 44 2.23 -16.80 16.26
N ARG A 45 2.77 -17.67 17.13
CA ARG A 45 2.26 -19.03 17.32
C ARG A 45 0.88 -19.04 17.95
N VAL A 46 0.64 -18.24 18.99
CA VAL A 46 -0.67 -18.12 19.64
C VAL A 46 -1.74 -17.58 18.68
N ARG A 47 -1.42 -16.61 17.83
CA ARG A 47 -2.33 -16.12 16.78
C ARG A 47 -2.64 -17.20 15.72
N ARG A 48 -1.70 -18.06 15.37
CA ARG A 48 -1.94 -19.18 14.42
C ARG A 48 -2.80 -20.29 15.01
N GLU A 49 -2.77 -20.52 16.31
CA GLU A 49 -3.61 -21.53 16.99
C GLU A 49 -5.08 -21.10 17.12
N ASN A 50 -5.37 -19.79 17.03
CA ASN A 50 -6.72 -19.20 17.00
C ASN A 50 -7.13 -18.71 15.61
N ALA A 51 -6.47 -19.17 14.55
CA ALA A 51 -6.75 -18.74 13.19
C ALA A 51 -8.16 -19.17 12.77
N GLY A 52 -9.09 -18.23 12.79
CA GLY A 52 -10.38 -18.33 12.11
C GLY A 52 -10.21 -18.53 10.61
N THR A 53 -11.30 -18.55 9.88
CA THR A 53 -11.28 -18.59 8.41
C THR A 53 -10.46 -17.39 7.87
N PRO A 54 -9.48 -17.63 6.98
CA PRO A 54 -8.71 -16.53 6.38
C PRO A 54 -9.62 -15.56 5.66
N VAL A 55 -9.32 -14.26 5.76
CA VAL A 55 -10.01 -13.21 4.98
C VAL A 55 -9.58 -13.24 3.52
N ILE A 56 -8.30 -13.53 3.26
CA ILE A 56 -7.76 -13.75 1.91
C ILE A 56 -7.10 -15.12 1.88
N GLU A 57 -7.38 -15.93 0.87
CA GLU A 57 -6.66 -17.17 0.61
C GLU A 57 -6.43 -17.35 -0.89
N LEU A 58 -5.18 -17.58 -1.27
CA LEU A 58 -4.80 -18.11 -2.58
C LEU A 58 -4.43 -19.57 -2.42
N ASP A 59 -5.09 -20.45 -3.17
CA ASP A 59 -4.92 -21.89 -3.10
C ASP A 59 -4.40 -22.42 -4.45
N HIS A 60 -3.10 -22.72 -4.55
CA HIS A 60 -2.39 -23.23 -5.72
C HIS A 60 -2.64 -22.43 -7.00
N VAL A 61 -2.65 -21.12 -6.88
CA VAL A 61 -2.96 -20.19 -7.98
C VAL A 61 -1.81 -20.16 -8.99
N SER A 62 -2.16 -20.39 -10.27
CA SER A 62 -1.25 -20.24 -11.39
C SER A 62 -1.89 -19.35 -12.45
N LEU A 63 -1.08 -18.49 -13.06
CA LEU A 63 -1.50 -17.62 -14.15
C LEU A 63 -0.34 -17.41 -15.14
N ALA A 64 -0.63 -17.55 -16.43
CA ALA A 64 0.29 -17.21 -17.51
C ALA A 64 -0.40 -16.22 -18.47
N PHE A 65 0.41 -15.37 -19.10
CA PHE A 65 0.05 -14.66 -20.32
C PHE A 65 0.77 -15.35 -21.49
N ASP A 66 1.74 -14.69 -22.12
CA ASP A 66 2.63 -15.36 -23.09
C ASP A 66 3.66 -16.23 -22.37
N GLU A 67 4.03 -15.85 -21.13
CA GLU A 67 4.94 -16.58 -20.24
C GLU A 67 4.27 -16.76 -18.85
N PRO A 68 4.70 -17.80 -18.09
CA PRO A 68 4.23 -17.99 -16.70
C PRO A 68 4.57 -16.77 -15.84
N VAL A 69 3.58 -16.26 -15.08
CA VAL A 69 3.74 -15.13 -14.15
C VAL A 69 3.58 -15.57 -12.71
N LEU A 70 2.66 -16.48 -12.43
CA LEU A 70 2.44 -17.09 -11.12
C LEU A 70 2.40 -18.61 -11.30
N GLU A 71 3.12 -19.34 -10.44
CA GLU A 71 3.16 -20.81 -10.47
C GLU A 71 2.87 -21.35 -9.07
N GLU A 72 1.71 -21.98 -8.90
CA GLU A 72 1.24 -22.66 -7.67
C GLU A 72 1.37 -21.82 -6.39
N ILE A 73 1.04 -20.53 -6.48
CA ILE A 73 1.12 -19.60 -5.35
C ILE A 73 0.03 -19.92 -4.34
N SER A 74 0.44 -20.15 -3.10
CA SER A 74 -0.47 -20.37 -1.98
C SER A 74 -0.07 -19.54 -0.78
N PHE A 75 -0.99 -18.75 -0.25
CA PHE A 75 -0.85 -18.05 1.02
C PHE A 75 -2.22 -17.65 1.56
N ALA A 76 -2.27 -17.29 2.83
CA ALA A 76 -3.47 -16.79 3.47
C ALA A 76 -3.15 -15.55 4.33
N ALA A 77 -4.12 -14.66 4.46
CA ALA A 77 -4.11 -13.52 5.39
C ALA A 77 -5.34 -13.64 6.29
N ASN A 78 -5.12 -13.58 7.59
CA ASN A 78 -6.19 -13.64 8.58
C ASN A 78 -6.73 -12.24 8.88
N GLU A 79 -7.88 -12.16 9.53
CA GLU A 79 -8.48 -10.91 9.97
C GLU A 79 -7.50 -10.07 10.79
N GLY A 80 -7.39 -8.79 10.44
CA GLY A 80 -6.48 -7.83 11.08
C GLY A 80 -4.99 -8.12 10.88
N GLU A 81 -4.62 -9.01 9.95
CA GLU A 81 -3.23 -9.30 9.61
C GLU A 81 -2.74 -8.36 8.48
N THR A 82 -1.46 -8.00 8.53
CA THR A 82 -0.78 -7.36 7.40
C THR A 82 0.19 -8.35 6.77
N VAL A 83 -0.09 -8.76 5.54
CA VAL A 83 0.78 -9.63 4.74
C VAL A 83 1.54 -8.80 3.73
N VAL A 84 2.85 -9.04 3.60
CA VAL A 84 3.71 -8.31 2.65
C VAL A 84 4.29 -9.27 1.64
N VAL A 85 3.96 -9.05 0.37
CA VAL A 85 4.54 -9.77 -0.76
C VAL A 85 5.80 -9.06 -1.24
N VAL A 86 6.95 -9.73 -1.16
CA VAL A 86 8.25 -9.17 -1.54
C VAL A 86 8.79 -9.89 -2.76
N GLY A 87 9.34 -9.15 -3.71
CA GLY A 87 9.94 -9.69 -4.92
C GLY A 87 10.44 -8.58 -5.84
N GLU A 88 11.22 -8.93 -6.85
CA GLU A 88 11.71 -8.01 -7.87
C GLU A 88 10.55 -7.41 -8.70
N SER A 89 10.83 -6.35 -9.46
CA SER A 89 9.83 -5.80 -10.39
C SER A 89 9.50 -6.84 -11.47
N GLY A 90 8.20 -6.96 -11.79
CA GLY A 90 7.73 -7.93 -12.79
C GLY A 90 7.44 -9.34 -12.29
N THR A 91 7.68 -9.66 -11.00
CA THR A 91 7.44 -11.01 -10.43
C THR A 91 5.97 -11.33 -10.12
N GLY A 92 5.02 -10.56 -10.63
CA GLY A 92 3.59 -10.86 -10.47
C GLY A 92 2.92 -10.28 -9.21
N LYS A 93 3.58 -9.40 -8.41
CA LYS A 93 2.98 -8.80 -7.20
C LYS A 93 1.63 -8.10 -7.49
N SER A 94 1.61 -7.18 -8.46
CA SER A 94 0.38 -6.51 -8.88
C SER A 94 -0.62 -7.46 -9.53
N THR A 95 -0.18 -8.58 -10.08
CA THR A 95 -1.03 -9.64 -10.63
C THR A 95 -1.81 -10.34 -9.52
N ILE A 96 -1.18 -10.60 -8.38
CA ILE A 96 -1.85 -11.15 -7.18
C ILE A 96 -2.98 -10.21 -6.74
N LEU A 97 -2.72 -8.90 -6.63
CA LEU A 97 -3.76 -7.92 -6.26
C LEU A 97 -4.92 -7.90 -7.27
N LYS A 98 -4.62 -8.01 -8.56
CA LYS A 98 -5.65 -8.07 -9.61
C LYS A 98 -6.50 -9.35 -9.55
N LEU A 99 -5.92 -10.47 -9.14
CA LEU A 99 -6.65 -11.72 -8.90
C LEU A 99 -7.60 -11.59 -7.69
N ILE A 100 -7.12 -11.02 -6.58
CA ILE A 100 -7.91 -10.75 -5.37
C ILE A 100 -9.06 -9.79 -5.68
N LEU A 101 -8.82 -8.75 -6.49
CA LEU A 101 -9.86 -7.85 -6.98
C LEU A 101 -10.76 -8.47 -8.06
N ARG A 102 -10.53 -9.73 -8.45
CA ARG A 102 -11.28 -10.39 -9.53
C ARG A 102 -11.25 -9.57 -10.84
N LEU A 103 -10.15 -8.83 -11.09
CA LEU A 103 -9.86 -8.17 -12.37
C LEU A 103 -9.17 -9.13 -13.35
N LEU A 104 -8.57 -10.20 -12.81
CA LEU A 104 -8.03 -11.33 -13.56
C LEU A 104 -8.62 -12.62 -12.99
N VAL A 105 -8.61 -13.67 -13.80
CA VAL A 105 -8.98 -15.04 -13.41
C VAL A 105 -7.73 -15.89 -13.50
N PRO A 106 -7.42 -16.70 -12.50
CA PRO A 106 -6.28 -17.62 -12.58
C PRO A 106 -6.57 -18.77 -13.58
N ASP A 107 -5.51 -19.31 -14.18
CA ASP A 107 -5.63 -20.49 -15.04
C ASP A 107 -5.86 -21.77 -14.21
N LYS A 108 -5.30 -21.78 -12.97
CA LYS A 108 -5.46 -22.89 -12.02
C LYS A 108 -5.52 -22.34 -10.60
N GLY A 109 -6.04 -23.17 -9.70
CA GLY A 109 -6.19 -22.82 -8.30
C GLY A 109 -7.42 -21.97 -8.03
N ARG A 110 -7.50 -21.42 -6.82
CA ARG A 110 -8.66 -20.67 -6.35
C ARG A 110 -8.24 -19.44 -5.58
N VAL A 111 -9.08 -18.42 -5.62
CA VAL A 111 -8.98 -17.22 -4.76
C VAL A 111 -10.22 -17.18 -3.90
N LEU A 112 -10.03 -17.16 -2.58
CA LEU A 112 -11.11 -17.08 -1.63
C LEU A 112 -11.04 -15.78 -0.83
N ILE A 113 -12.18 -15.16 -0.59
CA ILE A 113 -12.35 -13.98 0.27
C ILE A 113 -13.42 -14.32 1.31
N ASP A 114 -13.12 -14.15 2.59
CA ASP A 114 -13.99 -14.56 3.72
C ASP A 114 -14.45 -16.03 3.61
N GLY A 115 -13.61 -16.90 3.04
CA GLY A 115 -13.92 -18.31 2.80
C GLY A 115 -14.80 -18.57 1.57
N GLU A 116 -15.26 -17.54 0.85
CA GLU A 116 -16.03 -17.67 -0.38
C GLU A 116 -15.10 -17.72 -1.59
N ASP A 117 -15.26 -18.71 -2.45
CA ASP A 117 -14.50 -18.83 -3.70
C ASP A 117 -14.97 -17.80 -4.73
N ILE A 118 -14.13 -16.78 -4.96
CA ILE A 118 -14.43 -15.68 -5.90
C ILE A 118 -13.89 -15.95 -7.31
N THR A 119 -13.26 -17.09 -7.56
CA THR A 119 -12.51 -17.37 -8.79
C THR A 119 -13.35 -17.22 -10.05
N HIS A 120 -14.61 -17.64 -9.98
CA HIS A 120 -15.51 -17.67 -11.16
C HIS A 120 -16.78 -16.85 -11.00
N LEU A 121 -16.80 -15.91 -10.04
CA LEU A 121 -17.93 -15.00 -9.87
C LEU A 121 -18.24 -14.22 -11.15
N SER A 122 -19.51 -13.92 -11.37
CA SER A 122 -19.94 -12.98 -12.39
C SER A 122 -19.40 -11.56 -12.11
N PHE A 123 -19.55 -10.66 -13.07
CA PHE A 123 -19.11 -9.28 -12.90
C PHE A 123 -19.86 -8.58 -11.75
N GLU A 124 -21.17 -8.82 -11.66
CA GLU A 124 -22.05 -8.24 -10.62
C GLU A 124 -21.71 -8.75 -9.23
N GLU A 125 -21.48 -10.04 -9.06
CA GLU A 125 -21.06 -10.63 -7.80
C GLU A 125 -19.67 -10.11 -7.38
N ALA A 126 -18.73 -10.01 -8.33
CA ALA A 126 -17.40 -9.45 -8.08
C ALA A 126 -17.44 -7.96 -7.67
N LEU A 127 -18.42 -7.18 -8.12
CA LEU A 127 -18.62 -5.79 -7.65
C LEU A 127 -18.98 -5.76 -6.17
N GLN A 128 -19.83 -6.66 -5.69
CA GLN A 128 -20.20 -6.73 -4.28
C GLN A 128 -18.99 -7.07 -3.39
N VAL A 129 -18.16 -8.02 -3.82
CA VAL A 129 -16.92 -8.36 -3.10
C VAL A 129 -15.97 -7.17 -3.05
N ARG A 130 -15.81 -6.43 -4.15
CA ARG A 130 -14.94 -5.24 -4.20
C ARG A 130 -15.39 -4.10 -3.29
N GLN A 131 -16.66 -3.99 -2.94
CA GLN A 131 -17.16 -2.97 -2.01
C GLN A 131 -16.55 -3.10 -0.62
N LYS A 132 -16.13 -4.31 -0.22
CA LYS A 132 -15.44 -4.58 1.04
C LYS A 132 -13.94 -4.23 0.98
N MET A 133 -13.41 -3.87 -0.18
CA MET A 133 -11.99 -3.70 -0.43
C MET A 133 -11.65 -2.26 -0.76
N GLY A 134 -10.56 -1.76 -0.18
CA GLY A 134 -9.91 -0.54 -0.60
C GLY A 134 -8.64 -0.85 -1.38
N MET A 135 -8.32 -0.04 -2.40
CA MET A 135 -7.10 -0.21 -3.20
C MET A 135 -6.28 1.07 -3.24
N VAL A 136 -4.99 0.94 -2.97
CA VAL A 136 -3.98 2.00 -3.10
C VAL A 136 -3.01 1.62 -4.21
N PHE A 137 -3.06 2.34 -5.31
CA PHE A 137 -2.21 2.10 -6.48
C PHE A 137 -0.82 2.72 -6.32
N GLN A 138 0.16 2.20 -7.03
CA GLN A 138 1.55 2.66 -7.03
C GLN A 138 1.69 4.19 -7.23
N GLY A 139 0.95 4.79 -8.15
CA GLY A 139 0.92 6.24 -8.41
C GLY A 139 -0.11 7.02 -7.59
N ALA A 140 -0.76 6.41 -6.59
CA ALA A 140 -1.99 6.88 -5.94
C ALA A 140 -3.21 6.91 -6.86
N ALA A 141 -3.04 6.96 -8.18
CA ALA A 141 -4.06 6.96 -9.23
C ALA A 141 -5.22 7.94 -8.95
N LEU A 142 -4.89 9.14 -8.47
CA LEU A 142 -5.89 10.20 -8.28
C LEU A 142 -6.41 10.67 -9.63
N PHE A 143 -7.67 11.06 -9.67
CA PHE A 143 -8.25 11.71 -10.83
C PHE A 143 -7.71 13.14 -10.91
N ASP A 144 -6.88 13.43 -11.91
CA ASP A 144 -6.20 14.73 -12.06
C ASP A 144 -7.16 15.91 -12.28
N SER A 145 -8.37 15.65 -12.77
CA SER A 145 -9.43 16.63 -13.01
C SER A 145 -10.34 16.88 -11.80
N MET A 146 -10.09 16.20 -10.68
CA MET A 146 -10.86 16.28 -9.45
C MET A 146 -10.01 16.83 -8.31
N THR A 147 -10.60 17.65 -7.45
CA THR A 147 -9.97 18.08 -6.20
C THR A 147 -9.69 16.89 -5.26
N VAL A 148 -8.94 17.12 -4.20
CA VAL A 148 -8.74 16.13 -3.13
C VAL A 148 -10.08 15.68 -2.54
N PHE A 149 -10.99 16.64 -2.28
CA PHE A 149 -12.34 16.35 -1.80
C PHE A 149 -13.06 15.40 -2.74
N GLU A 150 -13.15 15.75 -4.02
CA GLU A 150 -13.87 14.96 -5.03
C GLU A 150 -13.25 13.57 -5.21
N ASN A 151 -11.93 13.44 -5.16
CA ASN A 151 -11.25 12.16 -5.21
C ASN A 151 -11.68 11.20 -4.07
N ILE A 152 -11.83 11.72 -2.84
CA ILE A 152 -12.21 10.92 -1.67
C ILE A 152 -13.73 10.74 -1.61
N ALA A 153 -14.51 11.75 -2.01
CA ALA A 153 -15.96 11.72 -2.05
C ALA A 153 -16.50 10.76 -3.15
N TYR A 154 -15.76 10.58 -4.23
CA TYR A 154 -16.20 9.77 -5.38
C TYR A 154 -16.72 8.37 -4.98
N PRO A 155 -15.94 7.51 -4.28
CA PRO A 155 -16.44 6.20 -3.88
C PRO A 155 -17.60 6.26 -2.88
N LEU A 156 -17.72 7.32 -2.09
CA LEU A 156 -18.87 7.51 -1.18
C LEU A 156 -20.14 7.78 -1.95
N ARG A 157 -20.09 8.65 -2.96
CA ARG A 157 -21.25 8.97 -3.81
C ARG A 157 -21.71 7.77 -4.65
N GLU A 158 -20.78 6.93 -5.10
CA GLU A 158 -21.09 5.77 -5.94
C GLU A 158 -21.64 4.58 -5.15
N HIS A 159 -21.27 4.45 -3.86
CA HIS A 159 -21.52 3.21 -3.12
C HIS A 159 -22.28 3.40 -1.81
N THR A 160 -22.73 4.63 -1.49
CA THR A 160 -23.50 4.91 -0.27
C THR A 160 -24.67 5.85 -0.56
N ASP A 161 -25.65 5.88 0.34
CA ASP A 161 -26.78 6.82 0.30
C ASP A 161 -26.52 8.07 1.15
N LEU A 162 -25.25 8.39 1.48
CA LEU A 162 -24.88 9.56 2.26
C LEU A 162 -25.21 10.86 1.52
N ASN A 163 -25.72 11.84 2.26
CA ASN A 163 -25.89 13.20 1.73
C ASN A 163 -24.54 13.95 1.69
N GLU A 164 -24.50 15.11 1.02
CA GLU A 164 -23.24 15.86 0.82
C GLU A 164 -22.60 16.34 2.14
N GLU A 165 -23.39 16.65 3.18
CA GLU A 165 -22.85 17.05 4.49
C GLU A 165 -22.19 15.85 5.20
N GLU A 166 -22.79 14.68 5.11
CA GLU A 166 -22.23 13.42 5.64
C GLU A 166 -20.98 13.00 4.86
N ILE A 167 -20.97 13.19 3.53
CA ILE A 167 -19.80 12.94 2.68
C ILE A 167 -18.66 13.87 3.07
N GLU A 168 -18.93 15.18 3.25
CA GLU A 168 -17.90 16.13 3.67
C GLU A 168 -17.33 15.75 5.04
N ALA A 169 -18.16 15.40 6.00
CA ALA A 169 -17.73 14.98 7.31
C ALA A 169 -16.83 13.73 7.23
N ARG A 170 -17.19 12.75 6.39
CA ARG A 170 -16.42 11.54 6.16
C ARG A 170 -15.08 11.85 5.48
N VAL A 171 -15.06 12.71 4.48
CA VAL A 171 -13.82 13.13 3.80
C VAL A 171 -12.87 13.81 4.77
N ARG A 172 -13.37 14.70 5.64
CA ARG A 172 -12.58 15.36 6.69
C ARG A 172 -11.96 14.33 7.64
N GLU A 173 -12.76 13.40 8.15
CA GLU A 173 -12.30 12.29 9.01
C GLU A 173 -11.13 11.51 8.34
N LYS A 174 -11.28 11.14 7.06
CA LYS A 174 -10.25 10.37 6.35
C LYS A 174 -8.98 11.18 6.10
N LEU A 175 -9.10 12.47 5.82
CA LEU A 175 -7.94 13.36 5.67
C LEU A 175 -7.18 13.54 6.99
N GLU A 176 -7.89 13.75 8.09
CA GLU A 176 -7.28 13.82 9.43
C GLU A 176 -6.59 12.52 9.80
N PHE A 177 -7.21 11.38 9.51
CA PHE A 177 -6.59 10.07 9.74
C PHE A 177 -5.26 9.90 8.99
N VAL A 178 -5.12 10.45 7.80
CA VAL A 178 -3.85 10.41 7.04
C VAL A 178 -2.94 11.61 7.31
N ASP A 179 -3.12 12.33 8.42
CA ASP A 179 -2.35 13.49 8.87
C ASP A 179 -2.30 14.62 7.81
N LEU A 180 -3.43 14.88 7.16
CA LEU A 180 -3.63 16.03 6.27
C LEU A 180 -4.70 16.95 6.87
N GLU A 181 -4.41 18.27 6.89
CA GLU A 181 -5.37 19.27 7.38
C GLU A 181 -6.46 19.50 6.32
N PRO A 182 -7.75 19.13 6.57
CA PRO A 182 -8.80 19.19 5.56
C PRO A 182 -8.95 20.57 4.93
N ASP A 183 -9.03 21.63 5.76
CA ASP A 183 -9.23 23.00 5.28
C ASP A 183 -8.13 23.53 4.36
N LYS A 184 -6.94 22.94 4.44
CA LYS A 184 -5.80 23.31 3.59
C LYS A 184 -5.76 22.54 2.28
N VAL A 185 -6.26 21.29 2.28
CA VAL A 185 -5.99 20.39 1.14
C VAL A 185 -7.22 20.01 0.33
N MET A 186 -8.43 20.08 0.89
CA MET A 186 -9.65 19.57 0.23
C MET A 186 -9.90 20.18 -1.16
N GLN A 187 -9.58 21.47 -1.32
CA GLN A 187 -9.81 22.18 -2.57
C GLN A 187 -8.63 22.14 -3.53
N GLN A 188 -7.49 21.53 -3.13
CA GLN A 188 -6.32 21.42 -3.99
C GLN A 188 -6.51 20.34 -5.06
N MET A 189 -5.88 20.57 -6.21
CA MET A 189 -5.77 19.57 -7.27
C MET A 189 -4.59 18.62 -7.00
N PRO A 190 -4.62 17.37 -7.48
CA PRO A 190 -3.50 16.43 -7.32
C PRO A 190 -2.14 16.97 -7.75
N ALA A 191 -2.10 17.85 -8.76
CA ALA A 191 -0.87 18.48 -9.25
C ALA A 191 -0.22 19.45 -8.24
N GLU A 192 -1.00 19.98 -7.28
CA GLU A 192 -0.52 20.91 -6.24
C GLU A 192 0.05 20.17 -5.01
N LEU A 193 -0.13 18.86 -4.94
CA LEU A 193 0.30 18.03 -3.82
C LEU A 193 1.74 17.52 -3.99
N SER A 194 2.48 17.41 -2.90
CA SER A 194 3.73 16.65 -2.88
C SER A 194 3.48 15.15 -3.14
N GLY A 195 4.52 14.39 -3.51
CA GLY A 195 4.41 12.94 -3.72
C GLY A 195 3.86 12.19 -2.50
N GLY A 196 4.34 12.53 -1.31
CA GLY A 196 3.84 11.96 -0.07
C GLY A 196 2.39 12.35 0.26
N MET A 197 1.97 13.59 -0.05
CA MET A 197 0.57 14.00 0.10
C MET A 197 -0.34 13.23 -0.86
N ARG A 198 0.05 13.07 -2.14
CA ARG A 198 -0.72 12.27 -3.09
C ARG A 198 -0.94 10.84 -2.61
N LYS A 199 0.11 10.19 -2.05
CA LYS A 199 -0.02 8.83 -1.49
C LYS A 199 -0.99 8.80 -0.32
N ARG A 200 -0.93 9.78 0.60
CA ARG A 200 -1.86 9.88 1.73
C ARG A 200 -3.30 10.11 1.29
N VAL A 201 -3.54 10.95 0.29
CA VAL A 201 -4.87 11.13 -0.32
C VAL A 201 -5.33 9.83 -0.99
N GLY A 202 -4.45 9.10 -1.67
CA GLY A 202 -4.76 7.78 -2.24
C GLY A 202 -5.18 6.76 -1.17
N ILE A 203 -4.52 6.75 0.00
CA ILE A 203 -4.92 5.93 1.14
C ILE A 203 -6.27 6.39 1.69
N ALA A 204 -6.48 7.71 1.90
CA ALA A 204 -7.76 8.26 2.35
C ALA A 204 -8.92 7.89 1.43
N ARG A 205 -8.72 7.93 0.10
CA ARG A 205 -9.71 7.49 -0.88
C ARG A 205 -9.98 5.98 -0.77
N GLY A 206 -8.93 5.15 -0.66
CA GLY A 206 -9.08 3.71 -0.53
C GLY A 206 -9.85 3.29 0.72
N MET A 207 -9.74 4.07 1.81
CA MET A 207 -10.43 3.80 3.07
C MET A 207 -11.77 4.54 3.24
N ALA A 208 -12.24 5.29 2.23
CA ALA A 208 -13.43 6.14 2.34
C ALA A 208 -14.68 5.36 2.78
N ASN A 209 -14.91 4.18 2.22
CA ASN A 209 -16.05 3.31 2.53
C ASN A 209 -15.84 2.39 3.75
N ASN A 210 -14.81 2.63 4.59
CA ASN A 210 -14.43 1.76 5.71
C ASN A 210 -14.28 0.29 5.28
N PRO A 211 -13.38 -0.02 4.35
CA PRO A 211 -13.20 -1.38 3.86
C PRO A 211 -12.67 -2.31 4.96
N GLU A 212 -13.03 -3.59 4.88
CA GLU A 212 -12.51 -4.65 5.74
C GLU A 212 -11.10 -5.06 5.31
N LEU A 213 -10.80 -4.88 4.02
CA LEU A 213 -9.55 -5.28 3.37
C LEU A 213 -8.93 -4.12 2.61
N MET A 214 -7.65 -3.85 2.86
CA MET A 214 -6.86 -2.86 2.12
C MET A 214 -5.75 -3.52 1.31
N LEU A 215 -5.73 -3.24 0.03
CA LEU A 215 -4.72 -3.71 -0.91
C LEU A 215 -3.79 -2.56 -1.30
N TYR A 216 -2.48 -2.81 -1.28
CA TYR A 216 -1.46 -1.80 -1.57
C TYR A 216 -0.52 -2.27 -2.67
N ASP A 217 -0.49 -1.56 -3.80
CA ASP A 217 0.48 -1.80 -4.88
C ASP A 217 1.64 -0.81 -4.76
N GLU A 218 2.77 -1.26 -4.20
CA GLU A 218 3.99 -0.48 -3.99
C GLU A 218 3.72 0.92 -3.37
N PRO A 219 3.05 1.02 -2.20
CA PRO A 219 2.59 2.30 -1.65
C PRO A 219 3.73 3.28 -1.34
N THR A 220 4.95 2.81 -1.16
CA THR A 220 6.14 3.61 -0.83
C THR A 220 7.08 3.85 -2.01
N SER A 221 6.73 3.34 -3.19
CA SER A 221 7.56 3.49 -4.40
C SER A 221 7.73 4.97 -4.78
N GLY A 222 8.97 5.37 -5.10
CA GLY A 222 9.31 6.71 -5.54
C GLY A 222 9.35 7.78 -4.44
N LEU A 223 9.26 7.39 -3.16
CA LEU A 223 9.34 8.29 -2.02
C LEU A 223 10.75 8.30 -1.40
N ASP A 224 11.08 9.41 -0.74
CA ASP A 224 12.26 9.51 0.10
C ASP A 224 12.11 8.65 1.38
N PRO A 225 13.20 8.32 2.09
CA PRO A 225 13.14 7.45 3.27
C PRO A 225 12.25 7.96 4.40
N LEU A 226 12.19 9.27 4.64
CA LEU A 226 11.37 9.85 5.71
C LEU A 226 9.89 9.72 5.40
N THR A 227 9.50 10.05 4.17
CA THR A 227 8.12 9.91 3.69
C THR A 227 7.71 8.44 3.62
N THR A 228 8.62 7.53 3.21
CA THR A 228 8.41 6.08 3.26
C THR A 228 8.04 5.62 4.67
N GLY A 229 8.82 6.03 5.69
CA GLY A 229 8.51 5.72 7.09
C GLY A 229 7.14 6.24 7.54
N THR A 230 6.74 7.43 7.07
CA THR A 230 5.42 7.99 7.37
C THR A 230 4.28 7.15 6.78
N ILE A 231 4.39 6.74 5.51
CA ILE A 231 3.38 5.88 4.86
C ILE A 231 3.32 4.51 5.53
N THR A 232 4.46 3.92 5.87
CA THR A 232 4.49 2.62 6.57
C THR A 232 3.80 2.69 7.93
N ARG A 233 4.08 3.73 8.75
CA ARG A 233 3.39 3.95 10.03
C ARG A 233 1.88 4.14 9.84
N LEU A 234 1.47 4.84 8.80
CA LEU A 234 0.05 5.03 8.50
C LEU A 234 -0.65 3.71 8.19
N ILE A 235 -0.05 2.84 7.37
CA ILE A 235 -0.58 1.50 7.07
C ILE A 235 -0.69 0.66 8.35
N MET A 236 0.35 0.68 9.21
CA MET A 236 0.32 -0.02 10.49
C MET A 236 -0.73 0.56 11.46
N ARG A 237 -0.98 1.88 11.41
CA ARG A 237 -2.05 2.52 12.19
C ARG A 237 -3.43 2.08 11.74
N LEU A 238 -3.68 1.99 10.43
CA LEU A 238 -4.91 1.44 9.85
C LEU A 238 -5.24 0.04 10.40
N GLN A 239 -4.25 -0.84 10.39
CA GLN A 239 -4.40 -2.19 10.94
C GLN A 239 -4.72 -2.18 12.44
N ARG A 240 -3.97 -1.40 13.24
CA ARG A 240 -4.09 -1.40 14.71
C ARG A 240 -5.37 -0.74 15.21
N GLU A 241 -5.76 0.39 14.63
CA GLU A 241 -6.88 1.20 15.11
C GLU A 241 -8.21 0.77 14.48
N LEU A 242 -8.20 0.33 13.23
CA LEU A 242 -9.42 -0.01 12.50
C LEU A 242 -9.58 -1.52 12.26
N GLY A 243 -8.60 -2.34 12.64
CA GLY A 243 -8.65 -3.80 12.47
C GLY A 243 -8.61 -4.26 11.01
N VAL A 244 -8.22 -3.39 10.08
CA VAL A 244 -8.22 -3.67 8.65
C VAL A 244 -7.19 -4.73 8.29
N THR A 245 -7.59 -5.75 7.53
CA THR A 245 -6.67 -6.72 6.93
C THR A 245 -5.95 -6.06 5.75
N SER A 246 -4.64 -6.26 5.62
CA SER A 246 -3.81 -5.57 4.65
C SER A 246 -2.92 -6.51 3.82
N LEU A 247 -2.79 -6.27 2.52
CA LEU A 247 -1.86 -6.96 1.61
C LEU A 247 -1.11 -5.94 0.74
#